data_b393a4a6cb9c61eee9b300420cba4bd5
#
_entry.id   b393a4a6cb9c61eee9b300420cba4bd5
#
_cell.length_a   1.000
_cell.length_b   1.000
_cell.length_c   1.000
_cell.angle_alpha   90.00
_cell.angle_beta   90.00
_cell.angle_gamma   90.00
#
_symmetry.space_group_name_H-M   'P 1'
#
loop_
_entity.id
_entity.type
_entity.pdbx_description
1 polymer ?
#
loop_
_entity_poly.entity_id
_entity_poly.type
_entity_poly.pdbx_seq_one_letter_code
_entity_poly.pdbx_strand_id
1 'polypeptide(L)'
;SRASAQITLVKDGKATSRIVLVEKNEVNEQAATLLQDFVKRISQATLPIVADTKARSGDILIGGKQASAGEDGFLLKTTANEQLQISSGGDKGAIYGVVSLLEQYMGVSYFAKEAYTLTPMQTITLPAIHREETPAFRYRQTYSYNNDDPVYKLWFRLEEPKDMFIENMWVHTFNRILPSDRFGKEHPEYYSFINGEHRPGHNSQW
;
A
#
# COMPACT_ATOMS: atom_id res chain seq x y z
N SER A 1 -7.55 -36.18 -8.86
CA SER A 1 -7.41 -34.87 -8.20
C SER A 1 -6.11 -34.26 -8.70
N ARG A 2 -6.18 -33.15 -9.45
CA ARG A 2 -5.00 -32.33 -9.71
C ARG A 2 -4.50 -31.81 -8.37
N ALA A 3 -3.27 -32.12 -7.98
CA ALA A 3 -2.63 -31.49 -6.84
C ALA A 3 -2.72 -29.97 -7.05
N SER A 4 -3.21 -29.26 -6.05
CA SER A 4 -3.25 -27.80 -6.07
C SER A 4 -1.80 -27.31 -6.24
N ALA A 5 -1.53 -26.47 -7.24
CA ALA A 5 -0.18 -25.97 -7.50
C ALA A 5 0.30 -25.19 -6.27
N GLN A 6 1.31 -25.72 -5.60
CA GLN A 6 1.98 -25.07 -4.47
C GLN A 6 3.26 -24.41 -4.96
N ILE A 7 3.61 -23.27 -4.37
CA ILE A 7 4.84 -22.56 -4.68
C ILE A 7 5.70 -22.50 -3.44
N THR A 8 6.89 -23.09 -3.47
CA THR A 8 7.86 -23.03 -2.38
C THR A 8 8.80 -21.86 -2.61
N LEU A 9 8.75 -20.86 -1.75
CA LEU A 9 9.58 -19.66 -1.83
C LEU A 9 10.96 -19.87 -1.20
N VAL A 10 10.96 -20.56 -0.06
CA VAL A 10 12.16 -20.88 0.71
C VAL A 10 12.05 -22.34 1.14
N LYS A 11 13.12 -23.09 1.02
CA LYS A 11 13.25 -24.48 1.50
C LYS A 11 14.51 -24.62 2.34
N ASP A 12 14.34 -25.09 3.56
CA ASP A 12 15.44 -25.34 4.52
C ASP A 12 16.40 -24.13 4.62
N GLY A 13 15.84 -22.91 4.76
CA GLY A 13 16.59 -21.67 4.88
C GLY A 13 17.24 -21.17 3.56
N LYS A 14 16.94 -21.80 2.43
CA LYS A 14 17.48 -21.41 1.12
C LYS A 14 16.39 -20.90 0.19
N ALA A 15 16.64 -19.79 -0.47
CA ALA A 15 15.74 -19.23 -1.48
C ALA A 15 15.59 -20.20 -2.67
N THR A 16 14.35 -20.54 -3.00
CA THR A 16 14.02 -21.37 -4.17
C THR A 16 13.25 -20.60 -5.23
N SER A 17 12.72 -19.43 -4.88
CA SER A 17 12.02 -18.51 -5.77
C SER A 17 12.80 -17.23 -6.01
N ARG A 18 12.42 -16.52 -7.06
CA ARG A 18 12.87 -15.15 -7.35
C ARG A 18 11.65 -14.23 -7.37
N ILE A 19 11.88 -12.95 -7.08
CA ILE A 19 10.91 -11.88 -7.33
C ILE A 19 11.26 -11.27 -8.69
N VAL A 20 10.36 -11.38 -9.66
CA VAL A 20 10.55 -10.88 -11.02
C VAL A 20 9.71 -9.63 -11.21
N LEU A 21 10.33 -8.51 -11.49
CA LEU A 21 9.65 -7.29 -11.90
C LEU A 21 9.22 -7.43 -13.37
N VAL A 22 7.91 -7.61 -13.59
CA VAL A 22 7.32 -7.68 -14.93
C VAL A 22 7.36 -6.31 -15.61
N GLU A 23 7.19 -5.27 -14.80
CA GLU A 23 7.32 -3.88 -15.17
C GLU A 23 8.15 -3.17 -14.10
N LYS A 24 9.23 -2.53 -14.51
CA LYS A 24 10.11 -1.79 -13.61
C LYS A 24 9.58 -0.37 -13.41
N ASN A 25 9.05 -0.11 -12.23
CA ASN A 25 8.64 1.21 -11.75
C ASN A 25 8.81 1.27 -10.24
N GLU A 26 8.75 2.47 -9.66
CA GLU A 26 8.97 2.71 -8.24
C GLU A 26 8.06 1.87 -7.34
N VAL A 27 6.77 1.75 -7.67
CA VAL A 27 5.79 1.00 -6.87
C VAL A 27 6.11 -0.50 -6.88
N ASN A 28 6.44 -1.06 -8.03
CA ASN A 28 6.78 -2.48 -8.14
C ASN A 28 8.12 -2.80 -7.46
N GLU A 29 9.10 -1.89 -7.55
CA GLU A 29 10.37 -2.01 -6.82
C GLU A 29 10.17 -1.94 -5.31
N GLN A 30 9.31 -1.05 -4.84
CA GLN A 30 8.94 -0.94 -3.42
C GLN A 30 8.20 -2.20 -2.94
N ALA A 31 7.26 -2.72 -3.72
CA ALA A 31 6.56 -3.97 -3.43
C ALA A 31 7.52 -5.16 -3.34
N ALA A 32 8.46 -5.27 -4.28
CA ALA A 32 9.47 -6.33 -4.30
C ALA A 32 10.40 -6.26 -3.08
N THR A 33 10.84 -5.06 -2.73
CA THR A 33 11.72 -4.82 -1.58
C THR A 33 11.01 -5.17 -0.27
N LEU A 34 9.75 -4.77 -0.12
CA LEU A 34 8.94 -5.10 1.05
C LEU A 34 8.79 -6.63 1.21
N LEU A 35 8.47 -7.34 0.13
CA LEU A 35 8.35 -8.79 0.17
C LEU A 35 9.69 -9.46 0.52
N GLN A 36 10.78 -9.04 -0.12
CA GLN A 36 12.12 -9.58 0.15
C GLN A 36 12.51 -9.39 1.62
N ASP A 37 12.28 -8.21 2.18
CA ASP A 37 12.63 -7.88 3.56
C ASP A 37 11.88 -8.76 4.56
N PHE A 38 10.56 -8.91 4.41
CA PHE A 38 9.78 -9.76 5.31
C PHE A 38 10.08 -11.24 5.14
N VAL A 39 10.29 -11.74 3.92
CA VAL A 39 10.73 -13.12 3.71
C VAL A 39 12.07 -13.38 4.39
N LYS A 40 13.00 -12.42 4.31
CA LYS A 40 14.29 -12.51 5.02
C LYS A 40 14.12 -12.53 6.54
N ARG A 41 13.25 -11.69 7.10
CA ARG A 41 12.94 -11.69 8.54
C ARG A 41 12.34 -13.01 9.00
N ILE A 42 11.47 -13.62 8.20
CA ILE A 42 10.81 -14.89 8.51
C ILE A 42 11.78 -16.07 8.42
N SER A 43 12.62 -16.15 7.38
CA SER A 43 13.33 -17.36 6.99
C SER A 43 14.85 -17.25 7.01
N GLN A 44 15.41 -16.06 7.16
CA GLN A 44 16.81 -15.70 6.96
C GLN A 44 17.28 -15.84 5.49
N ALA A 45 16.43 -16.30 4.58
CA ALA A 45 16.74 -16.39 3.15
C ALA A 45 16.37 -15.09 2.41
N THR A 46 17.21 -14.68 1.48
CA THR A 46 16.96 -13.50 0.64
C THR A 46 16.56 -13.95 -0.77
N LEU A 47 15.33 -13.65 -1.18
CA LEU A 47 14.85 -13.89 -2.54
C LEU A 47 15.52 -12.90 -3.50
N PRO A 48 16.14 -13.33 -4.61
CA PRO A 48 16.67 -12.41 -5.60
C PRO A 48 15.56 -11.58 -6.24
N ILE A 49 15.76 -10.27 -6.37
CA ILE A 49 14.91 -9.39 -7.19
C ILE A 49 15.58 -9.25 -8.55
N VAL A 50 14.85 -9.56 -9.62
CA VAL A 50 15.35 -9.52 -11.00
C VAL A 50 14.35 -8.82 -11.91
N ALA A 51 14.85 -8.22 -12.97
CA ALA A 51 14.04 -7.59 -14.02
C ALA A 51 14.54 -8.10 -15.39
N ASP A 52 13.77 -7.83 -16.45
CA ASP A 52 14.12 -8.12 -17.84
C ASP A 52 14.58 -9.58 -18.06
N THR A 53 13.94 -10.51 -17.37
CA THR A 53 14.29 -11.93 -17.44
C THR A 53 13.05 -12.80 -17.72
N LYS A 54 13.28 -13.95 -18.34
CA LYS A 54 12.22 -14.93 -18.53
C LYS A 54 11.81 -15.54 -17.19
N ALA A 55 10.51 -15.47 -16.90
CA ALA A 55 9.92 -16.09 -15.73
C ALA A 55 10.00 -17.61 -15.77
N ARG A 56 10.17 -18.26 -14.62
CA ARG A 56 10.26 -19.71 -14.43
C ARG A 56 9.15 -20.17 -13.46
N SER A 57 8.88 -21.46 -13.42
CA SER A 57 8.10 -22.07 -12.35
C SER A 57 8.71 -21.71 -10.99
N GLY A 58 7.88 -21.39 -10.03
CA GLY A 58 8.27 -20.95 -8.68
C GLY A 58 8.55 -19.45 -8.53
N ASP A 59 8.62 -18.67 -9.60
CA ASP A 59 8.86 -17.23 -9.52
C ASP A 59 7.61 -16.48 -8.97
N ILE A 60 7.87 -15.36 -8.29
CA ILE A 60 6.84 -14.36 -7.92
C ILE A 60 6.95 -13.21 -8.92
N LEU A 61 5.88 -12.95 -9.66
CA LEU A 61 5.82 -11.93 -10.69
C LEU A 61 5.11 -10.70 -10.13
N ILE A 62 5.80 -9.56 -10.05
CA ILE A 62 5.25 -8.29 -9.59
C ILE A 62 5.10 -7.33 -10.76
N GLY A 63 3.89 -6.82 -10.96
CA GLY A 63 3.53 -5.93 -12.04
C GLY A 63 2.47 -6.51 -12.96
N GLY A 64 2.15 -5.76 -14.03
CA GLY A 64 1.04 -6.04 -14.91
C GLY A 64 -0.27 -5.43 -14.44
N LYS A 65 -1.12 -5.07 -15.38
CA LYS A 65 -2.42 -4.44 -15.10
C LYS A 65 -3.52 -5.49 -14.97
N GLN A 66 -4.34 -5.32 -13.94
CA GLN A 66 -5.60 -6.02 -13.74
C GLN A 66 -6.73 -4.99 -13.76
N ALA A 67 -7.38 -4.82 -14.90
CA ALA A 67 -8.38 -3.76 -15.09
C ALA A 67 -9.58 -3.85 -14.16
N SER A 68 -9.95 -5.06 -13.71
CA SER A 68 -11.07 -5.29 -12.81
C SER A 68 -10.79 -4.85 -11.36
N ALA A 69 -9.53 -4.77 -10.97
CA ALA A 69 -9.15 -4.48 -9.59
C ALA A 69 -9.30 -2.99 -9.18
N GLY A 70 -9.56 -2.06 -10.12
CA GLY A 70 -9.65 -0.63 -9.83
C GLY A 70 -8.35 -0.02 -9.36
N GLU A 71 -8.35 1.30 -9.10
CA GLU A 71 -7.21 1.99 -8.48
C GLU A 71 -6.94 1.39 -7.09
N ASP A 72 -5.68 1.20 -6.70
CA ASP A 72 -5.27 0.57 -5.46
C ASP A 72 -5.72 -0.90 -5.27
N GLY A 73 -6.48 -1.44 -6.21
CA GLY A 73 -6.86 -2.84 -6.19
C GLY A 73 -5.73 -3.75 -6.66
N PHE A 74 -5.82 -5.03 -6.31
CA PHE A 74 -4.83 -6.03 -6.70
C PHE A 74 -5.45 -7.41 -6.94
N LEU A 75 -4.72 -8.23 -7.68
CA LEU A 75 -4.98 -9.65 -7.86
C LEU A 75 -3.74 -10.45 -7.49
N LEU A 76 -3.90 -11.41 -6.56
CA LEU A 76 -2.95 -12.49 -6.29
C LEU A 76 -3.45 -13.74 -6.99
N LYS A 77 -2.67 -14.30 -7.91
CA LYS A 77 -3.09 -15.48 -8.66
C LYS A 77 -1.93 -16.45 -8.89
N THR A 78 -2.10 -17.69 -8.44
CA THR A 78 -1.24 -18.79 -8.86
C THR A 78 -1.57 -19.14 -10.31
N THR A 79 -0.58 -19.07 -11.19
CA THR A 79 -0.73 -19.38 -12.62
C THR A 79 -0.60 -20.88 -12.88
N ALA A 80 -1.02 -21.31 -14.08
CA ALA A 80 -0.83 -22.70 -14.53
C ALA A 80 0.65 -23.12 -14.63
N ASN A 81 1.56 -22.16 -14.72
CA ASN A 81 3.00 -22.39 -14.76
C ASN A 81 3.65 -22.38 -13.35
N GLU A 82 2.83 -22.53 -12.30
CA GLU A 82 3.29 -22.55 -10.91
C GLU A 82 4.04 -21.26 -10.52
N GLN A 83 3.54 -20.11 -10.95
CA GLN A 83 4.05 -18.79 -10.60
C GLN A 83 3.01 -18.05 -9.76
N LEU A 84 3.45 -17.19 -8.84
CA LEU A 84 2.55 -16.25 -8.18
C LEU A 84 2.56 -14.92 -8.91
N GLN A 85 1.47 -14.56 -9.56
CA GLN A 85 1.27 -13.25 -10.16
C GLN A 85 0.68 -12.29 -9.12
N ILE A 86 1.29 -11.12 -8.95
CA ILE A 86 0.79 -9.97 -8.19
C ILE A 86 0.55 -8.84 -9.19
N SER A 87 -0.71 -8.66 -9.58
CA SER A 87 -1.13 -7.63 -10.54
C SER A 87 -1.84 -6.49 -9.82
N SER A 88 -1.76 -5.30 -10.38
CA SER A 88 -2.36 -4.08 -9.84
C SER A 88 -3.44 -3.54 -10.77
N GLY A 89 -4.50 -2.93 -10.19
CA GLY A 89 -5.47 -2.15 -10.96
C GLY A 89 -4.96 -0.77 -11.36
N GLY A 90 -3.96 -0.28 -10.66
CA GLY A 90 -3.34 1.04 -10.84
C GLY A 90 -2.38 1.31 -9.70
N ASP A 91 -2.14 2.53 -9.37
CA ASP A 91 -1.31 3.12 -8.31
C ASP A 91 -0.59 2.11 -7.36
N LYS A 92 -1.00 1.98 -6.10
CA LYS A 92 -0.29 1.21 -5.05
C LYS A 92 -0.72 -0.26 -4.94
N GLY A 93 -1.59 -0.75 -5.83
CA GLY A 93 -2.17 -2.09 -5.74
C GLY A 93 -1.15 -3.22 -5.60
N ALA A 94 0.02 -3.14 -6.26
CA ALA A 94 1.07 -4.15 -6.14
C ALA A 94 1.63 -4.24 -4.70
N ILE A 95 1.81 -3.10 -4.01
CA ILE A 95 2.26 -3.06 -2.61
C ILE A 95 1.19 -3.66 -1.71
N TYR A 96 -0.08 -3.31 -1.91
CA TYR A 96 -1.19 -3.84 -1.13
C TYR A 96 -1.39 -5.34 -1.35
N GLY A 97 -1.11 -5.84 -2.55
CA GLY A 97 -1.05 -7.27 -2.84
C GLY A 97 0.03 -7.98 -2.03
N VAL A 98 1.22 -7.40 -1.93
CA VAL A 98 2.31 -7.92 -1.10
C VAL A 98 1.93 -7.91 0.38
N VAL A 99 1.36 -6.82 0.90
CA VAL A 99 0.87 -6.76 2.28
C VAL A 99 -0.15 -7.85 2.55
N SER A 100 -1.13 -8.02 1.67
CA SER A 100 -2.13 -9.09 1.78
C SER A 100 -1.50 -10.49 1.76
N LEU A 101 -0.49 -10.71 0.92
CA LEU A 101 0.26 -11.97 0.88
C LEU A 101 0.96 -12.27 2.21
N LEU A 102 1.64 -11.27 2.77
CA LEU A 102 2.35 -11.39 4.04
C LEU A 102 1.39 -11.67 5.21
N GLU A 103 0.26 -10.96 5.29
CA GLU A 103 -0.73 -11.13 6.34
C GLU A 103 -1.46 -12.48 6.26
N GLN A 104 -1.99 -12.80 5.09
CA GLN A 104 -2.92 -13.92 4.93
C GLN A 104 -2.22 -15.27 4.77
N TYR A 105 -0.99 -15.29 4.27
CA TYR A 105 -0.31 -16.54 3.89
C TYR A 105 1.06 -16.73 4.56
N MET A 106 1.63 -15.70 5.16
CA MET A 106 2.94 -15.79 5.82
C MET A 106 2.92 -15.44 7.30
N GLY A 107 1.73 -15.20 7.88
CA GLY A 107 1.54 -15.00 9.30
C GLY A 107 2.21 -13.75 9.86
N VAL A 108 2.34 -12.70 9.06
CA VAL A 108 2.84 -11.40 9.53
C VAL A 108 1.68 -10.55 10.02
N SER A 109 1.81 -9.99 11.21
CA SER A 109 0.89 -8.97 11.73
C SER A 109 1.69 -7.71 12.07
N TYR A 110 1.31 -6.59 11.47
CA TYR A 110 1.98 -5.30 11.66
C TYR A 110 1.04 -4.34 12.39
N PHE A 111 1.51 -3.73 13.47
CA PHE A 111 0.72 -2.81 14.30
C PHE A 111 1.27 -1.39 14.28
N ALA A 112 2.60 -1.25 14.30
CA ALA A 112 3.32 0.01 14.25
C ALA A 112 4.80 -0.24 13.91
N LYS A 113 5.58 0.81 13.76
CA LYS A 113 7.03 0.71 13.63
C LYS A 113 7.60 -0.10 14.79
N GLU A 114 8.42 -1.12 14.47
CA GLU A 114 9.01 -2.04 15.46
C GLU A 114 8.01 -2.86 16.30
N ALA A 115 6.71 -2.68 16.05
CA ALA A 115 5.65 -3.46 16.68
C ALA A 115 4.94 -4.34 15.65
N TYR A 116 5.52 -5.47 15.34
CA TYR A 116 4.97 -6.49 14.45
C TYR A 116 5.27 -7.88 14.99
N THR A 117 4.48 -8.85 14.59
CA THR A 117 4.72 -10.26 14.89
C THR A 117 4.92 -11.04 13.62
N LEU A 118 5.79 -12.01 13.66
CA LEU A 118 5.99 -13.00 12.62
C LEU A 118 6.42 -14.31 13.23
N THR A 119 6.12 -15.41 12.57
CA THR A 119 6.57 -16.74 12.97
C THR A 119 7.78 -17.13 12.13
N PRO A 120 8.96 -17.36 12.71
CA PRO A 120 10.11 -17.84 11.98
C PRO A 120 9.83 -19.18 11.30
N MET A 121 10.16 -19.29 10.02
CA MET A 121 9.98 -20.51 9.22
C MET A 121 11.21 -20.76 8.35
N GLN A 122 11.76 -21.96 8.39
CA GLN A 122 12.86 -22.38 7.52
C GLN A 122 12.36 -22.76 6.11
N THR A 123 11.08 -23.09 5.99
CA THR A 123 10.45 -23.41 4.71
C THR A 123 9.16 -22.61 4.60
N ILE A 124 9.00 -21.90 3.48
CA ILE A 124 7.81 -21.11 3.15
C ILE A 124 7.21 -21.68 1.87
N THR A 125 6.02 -22.27 2.00
CA THR A 125 5.26 -22.82 0.87
C THR A 125 3.89 -22.17 0.82
N LEU A 126 3.52 -21.61 -0.31
CA LEU A 126 2.24 -20.99 -0.56
C LEU A 126 1.28 -22.01 -1.20
N PRO A 127 0.03 -22.05 -0.79
CA PRO A 127 -1.01 -22.80 -1.51
C PRO A 127 -1.32 -22.16 -2.86
N ALA A 128 -2.17 -22.78 -3.65
CA ALA A 128 -2.76 -22.09 -4.78
C ALA A 128 -3.61 -20.90 -4.28
N ILE A 129 -3.36 -19.75 -4.84
CA ILE A 129 -4.00 -18.48 -4.46
C ILE A 129 -4.81 -17.95 -5.64
N HIS A 130 -6.02 -17.48 -5.36
CA HIS A 130 -6.78 -16.60 -6.23
C HIS A 130 -7.52 -15.61 -5.32
N ARG A 131 -6.98 -14.41 -5.19
CA ARG A 131 -7.53 -13.36 -4.32
C ARG A 131 -7.48 -12.03 -5.04
N GLU A 132 -8.64 -11.43 -5.20
CA GLU A 132 -8.80 -10.08 -5.75
C GLU A 132 -9.41 -9.18 -4.68
N GLU A 133 -8.87 -7.98 -4.54
CA GLU A 133 -9.39 -6.94 -3.67
C GLU A 133 -9.44 -5.61 -4.40
N THR A 134 -10.53 -4.89 -4.18
CA THR A 134 -10.71 -3.50 -4.59
C THR A 134 -11.13 -2.69 -3.37
N PRO A 135 -10.37 -1.66 -2.98
CA PRO A 135 -10.75 -0.80 -1.86
C PRO A 135 -12.09 -0.11 -2.13
N ALA A 136 -12.98 -0.10 -1.11
CA ALA A 136 -14.28 0.56 -1.22
C ALA A 136 -14.18 2.09 -1.25
N PHE A 137 -13.11 2.63 -0.67
CA PHE A 137 -12.86 4.07 -0.59
C PHE A 137 -11.49 4.39 -1.18
N ARG A 138 -11.44 5.43 -2.01
CA ARG A 138 -10.18 5.91 -2.59
C ARG A 138 -9.32 6.60 -1.53
N TYR A 139 -9.90 7.47 -0.73
CA TYR A 139 -9.18 8.19 0.32
C TYR A 139 -9.36 7.51 1.68
N ARG A 140 -8.24 7.17 2.31
CA ARG A 140 -8.18 6.47 3.60
C ARG A 140 -7.11 7.12 4.44
N GLN A 141 -7.50 7.70 5.58
CA GLN A 141 -6.56 8.35 6.49
C GLN A 141 -6.96 8.15 7.94
N THR A 142 -5.97 8.12 8.80
CA THR A 142 -6.14 8.14 10.25
C THR A 142 -5.31 9.27 10.85
N TYR A 143 -5.74 9.78 12.00
CA TYR A 143 -4.92 10.67 12.83
C TYR A 143 -4.18 9.81 13.85
N SER A 144 -2.95 9.41 13.51
CA SER A 144 -2.11 8.58 14.36
C SER A 144 -0.67 9.07 14.31
N TYR A 145 0.01 9.01 15.44
CA TYR A 145 1.47 9.26 15.50
C TYR A 145 2.26 8.27 14.64
N ASN A 146 1.68 7.10 14.34
CA ASN A 146 2.30 6.12 13.47
C ASN A 146 2.29 6.52 11.97
N ASN A 147 1.57 7.57 11.59
CA ASN A 147 1.54 8.05 10.20
C ASN A 147 2.90 8.58 9.70
N ASP A 148 3.87 8.81 10.59
CA ASP A 148 5.23 9.15 10.21
C ASP A 148 6.03 7.93 9.73
N ASP A 149 5.54 6.71 9.97
CA ASP A 149 6.15 5.48 9.47
C ASP A 149 5.61 5.14 8.07
N PRO A 150 6.46 5.16 7.02
CA PRO A 150 6.04 4.82 5.66
C PRO A 150 5.49 3.40 5.55
N VAL A 151 6.05 2.43 6.28
CA VAL A 151 5.60 1.04 6.26
C VAL A 151 4.21 0.93 6.88
N TYR A 152 3.95 1.65 7.97
CA TYR A 152 2.63 1.72 8.58
C TYR A 152 1.57 2.20 7.60
N LYS A 153 1.83 3.30 6.90
CA LYS A 153 0.89 3.82 5.90
C LYS A 153 0.59 2.81 4.79
N LEU A 154 1.61 2.16 4.25
CA LEU A 154 1.44 1.13 3.22
C LEU A 154 0.68 -0.08 3.75
N TRP A 155 1.00 -0.53 4.98
CA TRP A 155 0.36 -1.69 5.58
C TRP A 155 -1.13 -1.48 5.83
N PHE A 156 -1.49 -0.29 6.34
CA PHE A 156 -2.88 0.08 6.59
C PHE A 156 -3.56 0.75 5.38
N ARG A 157 -2.87 0.78 4.23
CA ARG A 157 -3.40 1.30 2.96
C ARG A 157 -3.87 2.74 3.07
N LEU A 158 -3.12 3.57 3.80
CA LEU A 158 -3.43 4.97 4.03
C LEU A 158 -2.88 5.86 2.92
N GLU A 159 -3.63 6.91 2.61
CA GLU A 159 -3.26 7.91 1.62
C GLU A 159 -2.58 9.12 2.26
N GLU A 160 -1.78 9.81 1.46
CA GLU A 160 -1.26 11.12 1.82
C GLU A 160 -2.22 12.21 1.36
N PRO A 161 -2.43 13.26 2.16
CA PRO A 161 -3.27 14.40 1.72
C PRO A 161 -2.80 15.01 0.40
N LYS A 162 -1.48 15.04 0.14
CA LYS A 162 -0.89 15.56 -1.10
C LYS A 162 -1.29 14.77 -2.35
N ASP A 163 -1.65 13.50 -2.21
CA ASP A 163 -2.04 12.64 -3.32
C ASP A 163 -3.51 12.86 -3.73
N MET A 164 -4.30 13.47 -2.84
CA MET A 164 -5.75 13.63 -2.99
C MET A 164 -6.22 15.07 -3.06
N PHE A 165 -5.47 16.01 -2.52
CA PHE A 165 -5.85 17.41 -2.41
C PHE A 165 -4.78 18.31 -3.02
N ILE A 166 -5.21 19.46 -3.53
CA ILE A 166 -4.29 20.51 -3.94
C ILE A 166 -3.42 20.89 -2.74
N GLU A 167 -2.15 21.16 -2.99
CA GLU A 167 -1.19 21.52 -1.97
C GLU A 167 -1.75 22.58 -1.01
N ASN A 168 -1.66 22.28 0.27
CA ASN A 168 -2.19 23.13 1.35
C ASN A 168 -3.73 23.33 1.38
N MET A 169 -4.49 22.55 0.63
CA MET A 169 -5.96 22.64 0.58
C MET A 169 -6.66 21.45 1.27
N TRP A 170 -5.96 20.71 2.11
CA TRP A 170 -6.54 19.57 2.83
C TRP A 170 -7.36 20.00 4.06
N VAL A 171 -6.83 20.89 4.91
CA VAL A 171 -7.48 21.38 6.12
C VAL A 171 -7.24 22.87 6.31
N HIS A 172 -8.08 23.53 7.10
CA HIS A 172 -7.98 24.97 7.41
C HIS A 172 -7.88 25.86 6.15
N THR A 173 -8.61 25.45 5.11
CA THR A 173 -8.51 26.05 3.78
C THR A 173 -9.24 27.37 3.66
N PHE A 174 -10.17 27.65 4.58
CA PHE A 174 -11.03 28.82 4.49
C PHE A 174 -10.23 30.13 4.45
N ASN A 175 -9.24 30.29 5.33
CA ASN A 175 -8.37 31.47 5.34
C ASN A 175 -7.54 31.66 4.04
N ARG A 176 -7.44 30.61 3.23
CA ARG A 176 -6.75 30.67 1.92
C ARG A 176 -7.71 31.05 0.81
N ILE A 177 -8.97 30.63 0.92
CA ILE A 177 -10.03 30.94 -0.04
C ILE A 177 -10.58 32.35 0.22
N LEU A 178 -10.79 32.69 1.50
CA LEU A 178 -11.30 33.99 1.96
C LEU A 178 -10.36 34.62 2.99
N PRO A 179 -9.17 35.11 2.58
CA PRO A 179 -8.26 35.76 3.49
C PRO A 179 -8.89 37.06 4.05
N SER A 180 -8.84 37.20 5.38
CA SER A 180 -9.53 38.29 6.09
C SER A 180 -8.91 39.68 5.88
N ASP A 181 -7.62 39.73 5.54
CA ASP A 181 -6.91 40.95 5.15
C ASP A 181 -7.44 41.51 3.84
N ARG A 182 -7.93 40.63 2.93
CA ARG A 182 -8.47 41.01 1.63
C ARG A 182 -9.98 41.26 1.66
N PHE A 183 -10.74 40.39 2.31
CA PHE A 183 -12.20 40.43 2.24
C PHE A 183 -12.87 40.92 3.51
N GLY A 184 -12.18 40.91 4.66
CA GLY A 184 -12.81 41.16 5.97
C GLY A 184 -13.42 42.55 6.16
N LYS A 185 -12.90 43.57 5.46
CA LYS A 185 -13.42 44.94 5.50
C LYS A 185 -14.58 45.17 4.54
N GLU A 186 -14.48 44.59 3.35
CA GLU A 186 -15.46 44.80 2.27
C GLU A 186 -16.63 43.85 2.37
N HIS A 187 -16.40 42.66 2.90
CA HIS A 187 -17.36 41.57 3.00
C HIS A 187 -17.35 40.91 4.39
N PRO A 188 -17.63 41.64 5.47
CA PRO A 188 -17.66 41.06 6.81
C PRO A 188 -18.68 39.92 6.93
N GLU A 189 -19.74 39.94 6.14
CA GLU A 189 -20.75 38.89 6.09
C GLU A 189 -20.26 37.50 5.64
N TYR A 190 -19.06 37.41 5.09
CA TYR A 190 -18.43 36.14 4.75
C TYR A 190 -17.84 35.41 5.97
N TYR A 191 -17.82 36.06 7.14
CA TYR A 191 -17.19 35.55 8.35
C TYR A 191 -18.19 35.31 9.45
N SER A 192 -17.84 34.50 10.42
CA SER A 192 -18.71 34.11 11.54
C SER A 192 -19.35 35.31 12.23
N PHE A 193 -20.65 35.21 12.47
CA PHE A 193 -21.39 36.20 13.27
C PHE A 193 -21.43 35.77 14.74
N ILE A 194 -20.65 36.44 15.59
CA ILE A 194 -20.46 36.06 17.00
C ILE A 194 -20.74 37.27 17.88
N ASN A 195 -21.61 37.09 18.86
CA ASN A 195 -21.97 38.15 19.82
C ASN A 195 -22.47 39.47 19.18
N GLY A 196 -23.21 39.34 18.09
CA GLY A 196 -23.83 40.51 17.44
C GLY A 196 -22.97 41.22 16.41
N GLU A 197 -21.82 40.66 16.03
CA GLU A 197 -20.93 41.23 15.03
C GLU A 197 -20.23 40.15 14.19
N HIS A 198 -19.89 40.48 12.94
CA HIS A 198 -19.06 39.63 12.10
C HIS A 198 -17.58 39.74 12.53
N ARG A 199 -16.91 38.59 12.62
CA ARG A 199 -15.52 38.51 13.10
C ARG A 199 -14.58 37.97 12.03
N PRO A 200 -14.12 38.79 11.09
CA PRO A 200 -13.07 38.41 10.18
C PRO A 200 -11.77 38.26 10.94
N GLY A 201 -11.19 37.07 10.96
CA GLY A 201 -9.93 36.83 11.65
C GLY A 201 -9.35 35.47 11.35
N HIS A 202 -8.06 35.32 11.60
CA HIS A 202 -7.31 34.11 11.30
C HIS A 202 -7.82 32.86 12.03
N ASN A 203 -8.40 33.04 13.22
CA ASN A 203 -8.90 31.95 14.05
C ASN A 203 -10.43 31.89 14.12
N SER A 204 -11.15 32.64 13.25
CA SER A 204 -12.57 32.47 13.15
C SER A 204 -12.88 31.10 12.60
N GLN A 205 -13.48 30.24 13.43
CA GLN A 205 -14.07 28.99 12.97
C GLN A 205 -15.51 29.26 12.59
N TRP A 206 -15.95 28.65 11.54
CA TRP A 206 -17.24 28.84 10.87
C TRP A 206 -18.31 27.99 11.52
#